data_690dc0c89bd0d72f621fe89cb9e30031
#
_entry.id   690dc0c89bd0d72f621fe89cb9e30031
#
_cell.length_a   1.000
_cell.length_b   1.000
_cell.length_c   1.000
_cell.angle_alpha   90.00
_cell.angle_beta   90.00
_cell.angle_gamma   90.00
#
_symmetry.space_group_name_H-M   'P 1'
#
loop_
_entity.id
_entity.type
_entity.pdbx_description
1 polymer ?
#
loop_
_entity_poly.entity_id
_entity_poly.type
_entity_poly.pdbx_seq_one_letter_code
_entity_poly.pdbx_strand_id
1 'polypeptide(L)'
;MGLLSYTKISVAIAGAVVLVGAVHWVAGDVYRITYPDKPGYLVPGVKEPPVDLAALDRSWPQALETEKARAGLLSYMRNMPREVASDAAPGGAIIATSTAPTPEPPLDLATRLARADVKRGERTVHKCMACHTIEKGELARIGPNLWGVVGRPVAKAAGFSYSEGMKKQGEKTATWVPGELDIFLTKPQDRVPGTRMTFSGLSDQQERADLIAYLNAKSDNPLTLPKTPG
;
A
#
# COMPACT_ATOMS: atom_id res chain seq x y z
N MET A 1 1.71 -46.39 -42.66
CA MET A 1 2.31 -45.58 -41.57
C MET A 1 3.12 -46.54 -40.72
N GLY A 2 4.43 -46.44 -40.84
CA GLY A 2 5.32 -47.53 -40.41
C GLY A 2 5.76 -47.42 -38.92
N LEU A 3 6.24 -48.54 -38.39
CA LEU A 3 6.77 -48.75 -37.03
C LEU A 3 7.77 -47.66 -36.61
N LEU A 4 8.53 -47.10 -37.55
CA LEU A 4 9.48 -46.00 -37.39
C LEU A 4 8.83 -44.65 -36.94
N SER A 5 7.50 -44.45 -37.21
CA SER A 5 6.80 -43.25 -36.80
C SER A 5 6.38 -43.34 -35.34
N TYR A 6 5.99 -44.48 -34.85
CA TYR A 6 5.62 -44.69 -33.45
C TYR A 6 6.80 -44.58 -32.50
N THR A 7 7.96 -45.10 -32.87
CA THR A 7 9.20 -44.97 -32.05
C THR A 7 9.65 -43.54 -31.91
N LYS A 8 9.58 -42.72 -32.97
CA LYS A 8 9.92 -41.30 -32.90
C LYS A 8 8.96 -40.52 -31.98
N ILE A 9 7.67 -40.82 -32.04
CA ILE A 9 6.64 -40.19 -31.17
C ILE A 9 6.88 -40.60 -29.71
N SER A 10 7.11 -41.89 -29.46
CA SER A 10 7.37 -42.39 -28.09
C SER A 10 8.61 -41.77 -27.46
N VAL A 11 9.72 -41.62 -28.22
CA VAL A 11 10.94 -40.97 -27.77
C VAL A 11 10.69 -39.47 -27.47
N ALA A 12 9.93 -38.79 -28.33
CA ALA A 12 9.59 -37.36 -28.09
C ALA A 12 8.74 -37.18 -26.84
N ILE A 13 7.75 -38.04 -26.59
CA ILE A 13 6.92 -38.01 -25.38
C ILE A 13 7.77 -38.30 -24.14
N ALA A 14 8.62 -39.31 -24.18
CA ALA A 14 9.52 -39.64 -23.06
C ALA A 14 10.46 -38.46 -22.74
N GLY A 15 11.03 -37.84 -23.77
CA GLY A 15 11.86 -36.64 -23.61
C GLY A 15 11.11 -35.45 -22.97
N ALA A 16 9.86 -35.23 -23.40
CA ALA A 16 9.03 -34.18 -22.84
C ALA A 16 8.68 -34.42 -21.35
N VAL A 17 8.38 -35.68 -20.99
CA VAL A 17 8.08 -36.05 -19.59
C VAL A 17 9.31 -35.86 -18.70
N VAL A 18 10.50 -36.25 -19.17
CA VAL A 18 11.76 -36.06 -18.43
C VAL A 18 12.05 -34.56 -18.25
N LEU A 19 11.84 -33.76 -19.30
CA LEU A 19 12.10 -32.32 -19.24
C LEU A 19 11.14 -31.61 -18.27
N VAL A 20 9.84 -31.93 -18.30
CA VAL A 20 8.84 -31.41 -17.37
C VAL A 20 9.17 -31.82 -15.93
N GLY A 21 9.57 -33.09 -15.73
CA GLY A 21 9.98 -33.59 -14.42
C GLY A 21 11.24 -32.86 -13.88
N ALA A 22 12.23 -32.62 -14.72
CA ALA A 22 13.44 -31.89 -14.37
C ALA A 22 13.14 -30.43 -14.02
N VAL A 23 12.30 -29.73 -14.81
CA VAL A 23 11.87 -28.37 -14.53
C VAL A 23 11.11 -28.31 -13.22
N HIS A 24 10.20 -29.25 -12.98
CA HIS A 24 9.43 -29.30 -11.74
C HIS A 24 10.32 -29.54 -10.52
N TRP A 25 11.31 -30.42 -10.64
CA TRP A 25 12.26 -30.70 -9.58
C TRP A 25 13.14 -29.47 -9.26
N VAL A 26 13.69 -28.80 -10.28
CA VAL A 26 14.51 -27.60 -10.13
C VAL A 26 13.67 -26.47 -9.54
N ALA A 27 12.45 -26.27 -10.05
CA ALA A 27 11.54 -25.25 -9.52
C ALA A 27 11.21 -25.51 -8.03
N GLY A 28 10.94 -26.76 -7.66
CA GLY A 28 10.66 -27.14 -6.28
C GLY A 28 11.84 -26.92 -5.32
N ASP A 29 13.07 -26.97 -5.83
CA ASP A 29 14.27 -26.72 -5.03
C ASP A 29 14.62 -25.22 -4.95
N VAL A 30 14.52 -24.51 -6.07
CA VAL A 30 14.81 -23.06 -6.17
C VAL A 30 13.75 -22.21 -5.42
N TYR A 31 12.48 -22.62 -5.47
CA TYR A 31 11.38 -21.91 -4.82
C TYR A 31 10.99 -22.52 -3.46
N ARG A 32 11.87 -23.30 -2.85
CA ARG A 32 11.64 -23.85 -1.51
C ARG A 32 11.70 -22.71 -0.49
N ILE A 33 10.53 -22.30 0.01
CA ILE A 33 10.43 -21.32 1.09
C ILE A 33 10.85 -22.04 2.38
N THR A 34 11.99 -21.65 2.93
CA THR A 34 12.45 -22.13 4.25
C THR A 34 12.02 -21.07 5.28
N TYR A 35 11.06 -21.41 6.09
CA TYR A 35 10.66 -20.56 7.22
C TYR A 35 11.68 -20.74 8.35
N PRO A 36 12.14 -19.67 9.00
CA PRO A 36 12.98 -19.79 10.19
C PRO A 36 12.18 -20.41 11.32
N ASP A 37 12.83 -21.27 12.11
CA ASP A 37 12.21 -21.94 13.26
C ASP A 37 11.69 -20.98 14.35
N LYS A 38 12.17 -19.75 14.32
CA LYS A 38 11.72 -18.67 15.20
C LYS A 38 11.29 -17.45 14.38
N PRO A 39 10.17 -16.82 14.71
CA PRO A 39 9.79 -15.57 14.06
C PRO A 39 10.90 -14.52 14.20
N GLY A 40 11.24 -13.83 13.09
CA GLY A 40 12.34 -12.87 13.05
C GLY A 40 12.14 -11.63 13.93
N TYR A 41 10.96 -11.48 14.52
CA TYR A 41 10.63 -10.38 15.42
C TYR A 41 9.72 -10.89 16.55
N LEU A 42 10.28 -10.92 17.75
CA LEU A 42 9.53 -11.18 18.98
C LEU A 42 9.11 -9.85 19.60
N VAL A 43 7.81 -9.61 19.67
CA VAL A 43 7.28 -8.45 20.40
C VAL A 43 7.28 -8.79 21.90
N PRO A 44 8.02 -8.06 22.75
CA PRO A 44 8.02 -8.31 24.19
C PRO A 44 6.59 -8.26 24.77
N GLY A 45 6.19 -9.29 25.51
CA GLY A 45 4.85 -9.38 26.12
C GLY A 45 3.75 -10.00 25.27
N VAL A 46 4.00 -10.31 24.00
CA VAL A 46 3.07 -11.08 23.17
C VAL A 46 3.41 -12.56 23.28
N LYS A 47 2.50 -13.37 23.84
CA LYS A 47 2.62 -14.84 23.81
C LYS A 47 2.54 -15.29 22.35
N GLU A 48 3.42 -16.20 21.97
CA GLU A 48 3.39 -16.80 20.62
C GLU A 48 1.98 -17.34 20.35
N PRO A 49 1.42 -17.06 19.15
CA PRO A 49 0.15 -17.65 18.79
C PRO A 49 0.28 -19.19 18.80
N PRO A 50 -0.68 -19.93 19.33
CA PRO A 50 -0.64 -21.40 19.36
C PRO A 50 -0.89 -22.01 17.97
N VAL A 51 -0.49 -21.31 16.90
CA VAL A 51 -0.72 -21.71 15.52
C VAL A 51 0.64 -21.96 14.87
N ASP A 52 0.88 -23.20 14.50
CA ASP A 52 2.00 -23.55 13.65
C ASP A 52 1.76 -23.00 12.24
N LEU A 53 2.38 -21.86 11.94
CA LEU A 53 2.25 -21.20 10.64
C LEU A 53 2.79 -22.08 9.50
N ALA A 54 3.78 -22.93 9.77
CA ALA A 54 4.30 -23.86 8.79
C ALA A 54 3.34 -25.02 8.51
N ALA A 55 2.55 -25.43 9.51
CA ALA A 55 1.46 -26.38 9.32
C ALA A 55 0.29 -25.75 8.55
N LEU A 56 0.00 -24.49 8.82
CA LEU A 56 -1.04 -23.73 8.12
C LEU A 56 -0.70 -23.55 6.62
N ASP A 57 0.55 -23.19 6.31
CA ASP A 57 1.01 -23.00 4.92
C ASP A 57 0.97 -24.31 4.13
N ARG A 58 1.35 -25.42 4.75
CA ARG A 58 1.26 -26.75 4.12
C ARG A 58 -0.16 -27.22 3.83
N SER A 59 -1.14 -26.72 4.58
CA SER A 59 -2.54 -27.06 4.43
C SER A 59 -3.34 -26.01 3.63
N TRP A 60 -2.71 -24.89 3.27
CA TRP A 60 -3.30 -23.85 2.45
C TRP A 60 -3.34 -24.28 0.96
N PRO A 61 -4.43 -24.16 0.21
CA PRO A 61 -5.71 -23.50 0.53
C PRO A 61 -6.78 -24.42 1.15
N GLN A 62 -6.55 -25.72 1.25
CA GLN A 62 -7.55 -26.73 1.67
C GLN A 62 -8.07 -26.51 3.09
N ALA A 63 -7.26 -25.95 3.97
CA ALA A 63 -7.69 -25.67 5.35
C ALA A 63 -8.81 -24.62 5.44
N LEU A 64 -8.91 -23.72 4.45
CA LEU A 64 -9.97 -22.70 4.44
C LEU A 64 -11.24 -23.14 3.72
N GLU A 65 -11.19 -24.23 2.97
CA GLU A 65 -12.35 -24.75 2.24
C GLU A 65 -13.29 -25.52 3.18
N THR A 66 -12.81 -26.00 4.32
CA THR A 66 -13.67 -26.69 5.27
C THR A 66 -14.40 -25.67 6.15
N GLU A 67 -15.74 -25.81 6.23
CA GLU A 67 -16.60 -24.99 7.08
C GLU A 67 -16.15 -24.97 8.56
N LYS A 68 -15.54 -26.08 9.00
CA LYS A 68 -14.98 -26.26 10.35
C LYS A 68 -13.74 -25.37 10.58
N ALA A 69 -12.86 -25.19 9.59
CA ALA A 69 -11.70 -24.34 9.71
C ALA A 69 -12.07 -22.84 9.68
N ARG A 70 -13.08 -22.47 8.85
CA ARG A 70 -13.68 -21.13 8.89
C ARG A 70 -14.31 -20.82 10.24
N ALA A 71 -15.09 -21.76 10.78
CA ALA A 71 -15.70 -21.61 12.11
C ALA A 71 -14.63 -21.50 13.22
N GLY A 72 -13.56 -22.27 13.14
CA GLY A 72 -12.41 -22.20 14.02
C GLY A 72 -11.70 -20.84 13.96
N LEU A 73 -11.41 -20.34 12.78
CA LEU A 73 -10.79 -19.02 12.58
C LEU A 73 -11.69 -17.89 13.09
N LEU A 74 -12.98 -17.93 12.79
CA LEU A 74 -13.94 -16.93 13.28
C LEU A 74 -14.12 -16.97 14.78
N SER A 75 -14.10 -18.17 15.40
CA SER A 75 -14.14 -18.30 16.86
C SER A 75 -12.85 -17.79 17.51
N TYR A 76 -11.69 -18.05 16.91
CA TYR A 76 -10.41 -17.53 17.37
C TYR A 76 -10.38 -16.00 17.29
N MET A 77 -10.79 -15.41 16.15
CA MET A 77 -10.87 -13.95 15.99
C MET A 77 -11.87 -13.29 16.94
N ARG A 78 -12.98 -13.96 17.25
CA ARG A 78 -13.98 -13.48 18.21
C ARG A 78 -13.51 -13.57 19.65
N ASN A 79 -12.72 -14.60 19.97
CA ASN A 79 -12.19 -14.88 21.31
C ASN A 79 -10.74 -14.39 21.47
N MET A 80 -10.18 -13.68 20.48
CA MET A 80 -8.92 -12.99 20.69
C MET A 80 -9.08 -12.12 21.93
N PRO A 81 -8.28 -12.36 22.99
CA PRO A 81 -8.32 -11.51 24.16
C PRO A 81 -8.08 -10.08 23.70
N ARG A 82 -9.03 -9.23 23.95
CA ARG A 82 -8.88 -7.79 23.79
C ARG A 82 -8.08 -7.24 24.97
N GLU A 83 -7.16 -8.07 25.42
CA GLU A 83 -6.24 -7.76 26.49
C GLU A 83 -5.07 -6.97 25.90
N VAL A 84 -5.25 -5.66 25.95
CA VAL A 84 -4.18 -4.87 26.53
C VAL A 84 -4.13 -5.31 27.98
N ALA A 85 -3.25 -6.25 28.30
CA ALA A 85 -3.06 -6.75 29.65
C ALA A 85 -2.68 -5.58 30.55
N SER A 86 -3.58 -5.19 31.43
CA SER A 86 -3.21 -4.47 32.63
C SER A 86 -2.81 -5.53 33.68
N ASP A 87 -1.54 -5.88 33.73
CA ASP A 87 -0.94 -6.51 34.90
C ASP A 87 -0.84 -5.44 35.99
N ALA A 88 -1.96 -5.18 36.65
CA ALA A 88 -1.99 -4.45 37.90
C ALA A 88 -2.48 -5.40 39.00
N ALA A 89 -1.63 -5.56 39.99
CA ALA A 89 -1.87 -6.32 41.20
C ALA A 89 -3.20 -5.98 41.89
N PRO A 90 -3.80 -6.92 42.70
CA PRO A 90 -5.08 -6.69 43.36
C PRO A 90 -4.90 -5.71 44.52
N GLY A 91 -5.44 -4.54 44.41
CA GLY A 91 -5.51 -3.58 45.51
C GLY A 91 -5.42 -2.14 45.11
N GLY A 92 -6.49 -1.59 44.55
CA GLY A 92 -6.59 -0.15 44.35
C GLY A 92 -7.56 0.17 43.22
N ALA A 93 -8.79 0.55 43.58
CA ALA A 93 -9.73 1.10 42.63
C ALA A 93 -9.23 2.47 42.18
N ILE A 94 -8.36 2.50 41.21
CA ILE A 94 -8.15 3.69 40.36
C ILE A 94 -9.10 3.52 39.17
N ILE A 95 -10.13 4.34 39.17
CA ILE A 95 -10.86 4.63 37.96
C ILE A 95 -9.82 5.27 37.02
N ALA A 96 -9.04 4.42 36.34
CA ALA A 96 -8.30 4.84 35.19
C ALA A 96 -9.36 5.17 34.16
N THR A 97 -9.72 6.44 34.07
CA THR A 97 -10.37 7.01 32.90
C THR A 97 -9.38 6.73 31.76
N SER A 98 -9.53 5.55 31.13
CA SER A 98 -8.91 5.26 29.85
C SER A 98 -9.50 6.28 28.88
N THR A 99 -8.90 7.45 28.83
CA THR A 99 -8.98 8.31 27.68
C THR A 99 -8.20 7.61 26.57
N ALA A 100 -8.82 6.54 26.01
CA ALA A 100 -8.56 6.25 24.63
C ALA A 100 -8.73 7.60 23.92
N PRO A 101 -7.73 8.06 23.14
CA PRO A 101 -7.90 9.35 22.46
C PRO A 101 -9.19 9.20 21.66
N THR A 102 -10.23 9.94 22.08
CA THR A 102 -11.42 10.13 21.27
C THR A 102 -10.89 10.45 19.89
N PRO A 103 -11.28 9.74 18.83
CA PRO A 103 -10.82 10.11 17.50
C PRO A 103 -11.16 11.59 17.33
N GLU A 104 -10.12 12.43 17.36
CA GLU A 104 -10.32 13.86 17.12
C GLU A 104 -11.08 13.97 15.81
N PRO A 105 -12.10 14.83 15.74
CA PRO A 105 -12.79 15.05 14.49
C PRO A 105 -11.75 15.41 13.44
N PRO A 106 -11.90 14.93 12.21
CA PRO A 106 -10.88 15.13 11.18
C PRO A 106 -10.59 16.62 11.07
N LEU A 107 -9.33 16.98 11.34
CA LEU A 107 -8.89 18.37 11.25
C LEU A 107 -9.13 18.89 9.84
N ASP A 108 -9.63 20.11 9.73
CA ASP A 108 -9.77 20.77 8.44
C ASP A 108 -8.39 20.87 7.73
N LEU A 109 -8.42 20.97 6.42
CA LEU A 109 -7.19 20.98 5.62
C LEU A 109 -6.25 22.14 5.98
N ALA A 110 -6.80 23.32 6.31
CA ALA A 110 -5.99 24.49 6.64
C ALA A 110 -5.19 24.25 7.91
N THR A 111 -5.81 23.69 8.94
CA THR A 111 -5.14 23.29 10.19
C THR A 111 -4.07 22.22 9.95
N ARG A 112 -4.35 21.22 9.10
CA ARG A 112 -3.37 20.18 8.74
C ARG A 112 -2.18 20.75 7.98
N LEU A 113 -2.41 21.65 7.03
CA LEU A 113 -1.36 22.34 6.27
C LEU A 113 -0.53 23.27 7.16
N ALA A 114 -1.16 23.93 8.14
CA ALA A 114 -0.43 24.76 9.12
C ALA A 114 0.53 23.93 9.99
N ARG A 115 0.23 22.66 10.24
CA ARG A 115 1.07 21.71 10.98
C ARG A 115 1.95 20.83 10.07
N ALA A 116 1.94 21.07 8.77
CA ALA A 116 2.64 20.23 7.81
C ALA A 116 4.17 20.34 7.96
N ASP A 117 4.81 19.20 7.83
CA ASP A 117 6.27 19.06 7.89
C ASP A 117 6.80 18.63 6.53
N VAL A 118 7.55 19.50 5.89
CA VAL A 118 8.15 19.25 4.56
C VAL A 118 9.08 18.03 4.58
N LYS A 119 9.80 17.77 5.68
CA LYS A 119 10.67 16.58 5.80
C LYS A 119 9.86 15.28 5.91
N ARG A 120 8.70 15.29 6.56
CA ARG A 120 7.79 14.16 6.52
C ARG A 120 7.25 13.95 5.11
N GLY A 121 6.84 15.03 4.44
CA GLY A 121 6.40 15.00 3.04
C GLY A 121 7.46 14.47 2.09
N GLU A 122 8.73 14.81 2.31
CA GLU A 122 9.87 14.25 1.56
C GLU A 122 9.97 12.73 1.71
N ARG A 123 9.74 12.19 2.90
CA ARG A 123 9.69 10.73 3.07
C ARG A 123 8.49 10.11 2.36
N THR A 124 7.35 10.76 2.43
CA THR A 124 6.12 10.27 1.79
C THR A 124 6.22 10.24 0.27
N VAL A 125 6.89 11.23 -0.36
CA VAL A 125 7.02 11.32 -1.81
C VAL A 125 7.74 10.13 -2.43
N HIS A 126 8.56 9.40 -1.68
CA HIS A 126 9.19 8.16 -2.16
C HIS A 126 8.17 7.13 -2.67
N LYS A 127 6.95 7.12 -2.13
CA LYS A 127 5.84 6.28 -2.62
C LYS A 127 5.42 6.66 -4.06
N CYS A 128 5.70 7.88 -4.49
CA CYS A 128 5.33 8.42 -5.80
C CYS A 128 6.45 8.23 -6.82
N MET A 129 7.71 8.16 -6.39
CA MET A 129 8.91 8.16 -7.24
C MET A 129 9.06 6.90 -8.09
N ALA A 130 8.34 5.82 -7.77
CA ALA A 130 8.26 4.65 -8.64
C ALA A 130 7.71 5.00 -10.03
N CYS A 131 6.79 5.96 -10.10
CA CYS A 131 6.08 6.34 -11.33
C CYS A 131 6.36 7.78 -11.78
N HIS A 132 6.72 8.68 -10.87
CA HIS A 132 6.90 10.11 -11.13
C HIS A 132 8.36 10.55 -10.95
N THR A 133 8.71 11.62 -11.62
CA THR A 133 9.92 12.41 -11.34
C THR A 133 9.55 13.64 -10.52
N ILE A 134 10.49 14.19 -9.75
CA ILE A 134 10.21 15.26 -8.78
C ILE A 134 11.02 16.53 -9.08
N GLU A 135 12.21 16.39 -9.65
CA GLU A 135 13.11 17.52 -9.81
C GLU A 135 12.76 18.34 -11.08
N LYS A 136 13.16 19.60 -11.06
CA LYS A 136 12.91 20.53 -12.17
C LYS A 136 13.55 20.05 -13.46
N GLY A 137 12.76 20.04 -14.53
CA GLY A 137 13.26 19.69 -15.86
C GLY A 137 13.37 18.20 -16.16
N GLU A 138 13.11 17.34 -15.17
CA GLU A 138 13.08 15.91 -15.42
C GLU A 138 11.90 15.51 -16.31
N LEU A 139 12.16 14.52 -17.16
CA LEU A 139 11.14 13.99 -18.07
C LEU A 139 10.07 13.20 -17.29
N ALA A 140 8.86 13.18 -17.86
CA ALA A 140 7.80 12.29 -17.38
C ALA A 140 8.23 10.82 -17.53
N ARG A 141 7.74 9.98 -16.61
CA ARG A 141 7.91 8.51 -16.62
C ARG A 141 6.56 7.84 -16.88
N ILE A 142 6.17 6.88 -16.05
CA ILE A 142 4.82 6.28 -16.05
C ILE A 142 3.76 7.35 -15.73
N GLY A 143 4.10 8.28 -14.83
CA GLY A 143 3.33 9.47 -14.49
C GLY A 143 4.07 10.76 -14.90
N PRO A 144 3.38 11.91 -14.86
CA PRO A 144 3.99 13.22 -15.16
C PRO A 144 5.02 13.61 -14.10
N ASN A 145 5.94 14.51 -14.48
CA ASN A 145 6.81 15.17 -13.51
C ASN A 145 5.98 16.01 -12.52
N LEU A 146 6.33 15.97 -11.23
CA LEU A 146 5.61 16.62 -10.14
C LEU A 146 6.18 18.00 -9.74
N TRP A 147 7.30 18.45 -10.35
CA TRP A 147 7.79 19.81 -10.11
C TRP A 147 6.71 20.83 -10.43
N GLY A 148 6.37 21.71 -9.49
CA GLY A 148 5.34 22.73 -9.67
C GLY A 148 3.93 22.16 -9.87
N VAL A 149 3.63 20.94 -9.36
CA VAL A 149 2.29 20.36 -9.47
C VAL A 149 1.26 21.16 -8.71
N VAL A 150 1.60 21.67 -7.52
CA VAL A 150 0.71 22.53 -6.74
C VAL A 150 0.57 23.87 -7.44
N GLY A 151 -0.65 24.25 -7.77
CA GLY A 151 -0.95 25.43 -8.57
C GLY A 151 -0.96 25.20 -10.08
N ARG A 152 -0.54 24.04 -10.58
CA ARG A 152 -0.54 23.71 -12.00
C ARG A 152 -1.95 23.34 -12.50
N PRO A 153 -2.33 23.75 -13.74
CA PRO A 153 -3.58 23.28 -14.34
C PRO A 153 -3.64 21.75 -14.43
N VAL A 154 -4.81 21.19 -14.13
CA VAL A 154 -5.04 19.75 -14.13
C VAL A 154 -4.89 19.19 -15.54
N ALA A 155 -4.21 18.05 -15.68
CA ALA A 155 -3.92 17.37 -16.93
C ALA A 155 -3.09 18.21 -17.94
N LYS A 156 -2.27 19.16 -17.49
CA LYS A 156 -1.48 20.07 -18.35
C LYS A 156 0.04 20.00 -18.13
N ALA A 157 0.58 18.94 -17.53
CA ALA A 157 2.03 18.77 -17.49
C ALA A 157 2.57 18.59 -18.92
N ALA A 158 3.61 19.34 -19.26
CA ALA A 158 4.25 19.24 -20.55
C ALA A 158 4.86 17.84 -20.76
N GLY A 159 4.81 17.36 -22.01
CA GLY A 159 5.43 16.09 -22.39
C GLY A 159 4.76 14.82 -21.82
N PHE A 160 3.54 14.94 -21.26
CA PHE A 160 2.81 13.78 -20.72
C PHE A 160 1.43 13.61 -21.35
N SER A 161 1.12 12.37 -21.77
CA SER A 161 -0.19 12.03 -22.33
C SER A 161 -1.13 11.52 -21.25
N TYR A 162 -2.15 12.28 -20.92
CA TYR A 162 -3.13 11.94 -19.86
C TYR A 162 -4.22 11.00 -20.36
N SER A 163 -4.82 10.24 -19.42
CA SER A 163 -6.04 9.46 -19.66
C SER A 163 -7.24 10.38 -19.92
N GLU A 164 -8.26 9.85 -20.56
CA GLU A 164 -9.51 10.60 -20.79
C GLU A 164 -10.19 11.02 -19.48
N GLY A 165 -10.15 10.13 -18.45
CA GLY A 165 -10.66 10.48 -17.14
C GLY A 165 -9.96 11.71 -16.53
N MET A 166 -8.63 11.78 -16.65
CA MET A 166 -7.86 12.90 -16.14
C MET A 166 -8.08 14.19 -16.97
N LYS A 167 -8.24 14.09 -18.28
CA LYS A 167 -8.59 15.24 -19.14
C LYS A 167 -9.95 15.82 -18.75
N LYS A 168 -10.96 14.96 -18.60
CA LYS A 168 -12.30 15.36 -18.11
C LYS A 168 -12.26 15.97 -16.71
N GLN A 169 -11.37 15.47 -15.83
CA GLN A 169 -11.17 16.10 -14.53
C GLN A 169 -10.61 17.52 -14.68
N GLY A 170 -9.69 17.75 -15.62
CA GLY A 170 -9.14 19.07 -15.92
C GLY A 170 -10.17 20.08 -16.45
N GLU A 171 -11.26 19.60 -17.05
CA GLU A 171 -12.40 20.44 -17.45
C GLU A 171 -13.25 20.88 -16.25
N LYS A 172 -13.35 20.02 -15.24
CA LYS A 172 -14.14 20.28 -14.01
C LYS A 172 -13.36 21.06 -12.96
N THR A 173 -12.07 20.75 -12.83
CA THR A 173 -11.16 21.32 -11.84
C THR A 173 -10.01 21.98 -12.56
N ALA A 174 -9.98 23.30 -12.57
CA ALA A 174 -9.01 24.05 -13.37
C ALA A 174 -7.56 23.80 -12.92
N THR A 175 -7.31 23.67 -11.63
CA THR A 175 -5.95 23.75 -11.06
C THR A 175 -5.79 22.80 -9.87
N TRP A 176 -4.61 22.22 -9.71
CA TRP A 176 -4.22 21.44 -8.55
C TRP A 176 -3.98 22.33 -7.33
N VAL A 177 -5.05 22.84 -6.73
CA VAL A 177 -4.96 23.50 -5.43
C VAL A 177 -4.80 22.46 -4.30
N PRO A 178 -4.29 22.83 -3.12
CA PRO A 178 -4.08 21.89 -2.01
C PRO A 178 -5.31 21.03 -1.68
N GLY A 179 -6.50 21.61 -1.70
CA GLY A 179 -7.76 20.89 -1.44
C GLY A 179 -8.08 19.82 -2.48
N GLU A 180 -7.88 20.10 -3.76
CA GLU A 180 -8.09 19.13 -4.83
C GLU A 180 -7.05 18.00 -4.77
N LEU A 181 -5.80 18.32 -4.41
CA LEU A 181 -4.77 17.31 -4.20
C LEU A 181 -5.08 16.43 -2.96
N ASP A 182 -5.56 17.00 -1.86
CA ASP A 182 -5.94 16.23 -0.68
C ASP A 182 -7.03 15.20 -1.01
N ILE A 183 -8.08 15.63 -1.72
CA ILE A 183 -9.16 14.75 -2.16
C ILE A 183 -8.66 13.70 -3.15
N PHE A 184 -7.87 14.09 -4.15
CA PHE A 184 -7.34 13.18 -5.15
C PHE A 184 -6.40 12.13 -4.55
N LEU A 185 -5.51 12.55 -3.66
CA LEU A 185 -4.55 11.67 -3.00
C LEU A 185 -5.18 10.72 -1.98
N THR A 186 -6.39 11.00 -1.51
CA THR A 186 -7.12 10.06 -0.65
C THR A 186 -7.41 8.76 -1.39
N LYS A 187 -7.92 8.83 -2.62
CA LYS A 187 -8.18 7.67 -3.48
C LYS A 187 -8.32 8.10 -4.94
N PRO A 188 -7.22 8.10 -5.70
CA PRO A 188 -7.17 8.67 -7.04
C PRO A 188 -8.20 8.10 -8.01
N GLN A 189 -8.44 6.78 -7.96
CA GLN A 189 -9.36 6.10 -8.89
C GLN A 189 -10.83 6.43 -8.62
N ASP A 190 -11.19 6.66 -7.35
CA ASP A 190 -12.54 7.06 -6.98
C ASP A 190 -12.78 8.53 -7.35
N ARG A 191 -11.77 9.39 -7.13
CA ARG A 191 -11.87 10.82 -7.48
C ARG A 191 -11.91 11.05 -8.99
N VAL A 192 -11.12 10.28 -9.75
CA VAL A 192 -10.98 10.39 -11.20
C VAL A 192 -11.18 9.03 -11.87
N PRO A 193 -12.43 8.59 -12.07
CA PRO A 193 -12.70 7.36 -12.80
C PRO A 193 -12.04 7.36 -14.18
N GLY A 194 -11.37 6.26 -14.53
CA GLY A 194 -10.61 6.14 -15.77
C GLY A 194 -9.22 6.79 -15.74
N THR A 195 -8.73 7.21 -14.58
CA THR A 195 -7.29 7.53 -14.43
C THR A 195 -6.44 6.28 -14.62
N ARG A 196 -5.25 6.44 -15.20
CA ARG A 196 -4.24 5.37 -15.30
C ARG A 196 -3.36 5.26 -14.04
N MET A 197 -3.55 6.13 -13.07
CA MET A 197 -2.83 6.08 -11.80
C MET A 197 -3.40 4.96 -10.93
N THR A 198 -2.58 3.94 -10.68
CA THR A 198 -2.97 2.73 -9.93
C THR A 198 -2.68 2.83 -8.43
N PHE A 199 -2.27 4.00 -7.96
CA PHE A 199 -1.98 4.26 -6.56
C PHE A 199 -3.24 4.10 -5.69
N SER A 200 -3.12 3.36 -4.58
CA SER A 200 -4.25 3.09 -3.67
C SER A 200 -4.70 4.31 -2.85
N GLY A 201 -3.87 5.33 -2.79
CA GLY A 201 -4.12 6.54 -2.00
C GLY A 201 -3.37 6.57 -0.67
N LEU A 202 -3.51 7.69 0.02
CA LEU A 202 -3.00 7.93 1.38
C LEU A 202 -4.19 8.15 2.31
N SER A 203 -4.44 7.22 3.24
CA SER A 203 -5.55 7.33 4.21
C SER A 203 -5.26 8.36 5.29
N ASP A 204 -4.01 8.49 5.73
CA ASP A 204 -3.63 9.45 6.76
C ASP A 204 -3.72 10.88 6.24
N GLN A 205 -4.53 11.68 6.92
CA GLN A 205 -4.81 13.06 6.52
C GLN A 205 -3.61 14.00 6.73
N GLN A 206 -2.81 13.78 7.79
CA GLN A 206 -1.63 14.59 8.03
C GLN A 206 -0.51 14.22 7.06
N GLU A 207 -0.35 12.94 6.72
CA GLU A 207 0.60 12.49 5.70
C GLU A 207 0.32 13.16 4.35
N ARG A 208 -0.96 13.31 3.96
CA ARG A 208 -1.32 14.03 2.74
C ARG A 208 -0.97 15.52 2.82
N ALA A 209 -1.22 16.16 3.95
CA ALA A 209 -0.88 17.57 4.14
C ALA A 209 0.64 17.80 4.09
N ASP A 210 1.43 16.92 4.72
CA ASP A 210 2.89 16.95 4.67
C ASP A 210 3.41 16.79 3.23
N LEU A 211 2.86 15.83 2.49
CA LEU A 211 3.19 15.62 1.08
C LEU A 211 2.84 16.84 0.22
N ILE A 212 1.67 17.44 0.41
CA ILE A 212 1.24 18.64 -0.33
C ILE A 212 2.18 19.80 -0.03
N ALA A 213 2.59 19.99 1.23
CA ALA A 213 3.55 21.03 1.62
C ALA A 213 4.93 20.81 0.95
N TYR A 214 5.41 19.57 0.91
CA TYR A 214 6.64 19.23 0.20
C TYR A 214 6.54 19.51 -1.30
N LEU A 215 5.47 19.04 -1.96
CA LEU A 215 5.25 19.27 -3.39
C LEU A 215 5.07 20.76 -3.72
N ASN A 216 4.49 21.53 -2.80
CA ASN A 216 4.40 22.98 -2.94
C ASN A 216 5.79 23.65 -2.88
N ALA A 217 6.67 23.17 -2.00
CA ALA A 217 8.05 23.65 -1.94
C ALA A 217 8.89 23.28 -3.19
N LYS A 218 8.50 22.21 -3.90
CA LYS A 218 9.10 21.80 -5.19
C LYS A 218 8.46 22.55 -6.37
N SER A 219 8.57 23.88 -6.34
CA SER A 219 8.02 24.79 -7.36
C SER A 219 8.83 26.06 -7.48
N ASP A 220 8.82 26.66 -8.65
CA ASP A 220 9.38 28.01 -8.85
C ASP A 220 8.47 29.09 -8.23
N ASN A 221 7.17 28.80 -8.10
CA ASN A 221 6.17 29.72 -7.59
C ASN A 221 5.29 28.99 -6.54
N PRO A 222 5.80 28.70 -5.34
CA PRO A 222 5.04 28.02 -4.31
C PRO A 222 3.87 28.88 -3.85
N LEU A 223 2.72 28.26 -3.64
CA LEU A 223 1.54 28.91 -3.06
C LEU A 223 1.80 29.22 -1.57
N THR A 224 1.22 30.31 -1.08
CA THR A 224 1.21 30.58 0.35
C THR A 224 0.27 29.60 1.05
N LEU A 225 0.83 28.71 1.86
CA LEU A 225 0.07 27.77 2.68
C LEU A 225 -0.23 28.40 4.06
N PRO A 226 -1.31 27.97 4.73
CA PRO A 226 -1.56 28.34 6.12
C PRO A 226 -0.36 28.05 7.00
N LYS A 227 -0.12 28.89 7.98
CA LYS A 227 0.93 28.71 9.02
C LYS A 227 0.25 28.64 10.38
N THR A 228 0.81 27.87 11.29
CA THR A 228 0.39 27.91 12.69
C THR A 228 0.61 29.33 13.20
N PRO A 229 -0.37 29.98 13.84
CA PRO A 229 -0.14 31.21 14.57
C PRO A 229 0.99 30.94 15.59
N GLY A 230 2.06 31.74 15.55
CA GLY A 230 3.15 31.67 16.52
C GLY A 230 2.72 32.11 17.90
#